data_9223b9fbad7e64c3a8725468e429c0d9
#
_entry.id   9223b9fbad7e64c3a8725468e429c0d9
#
_cell.length_a   1.000
_cell.length_b   1.000
_cell.length_c   1.000
_cell.angle_alpha   90.00
_cell.angle_beta   90.00
_cell.angle_gamma   90.00
#
_symmetry.space_group_name_H-M   'P 1'
#
loop_
_entity.id
_entity.type
_entity.pdbx_description
1 polymer ?
#
loop_
_entity_poly.entity_id
_entity_poly.type
_entity_poly.pdbx_seq_one_letter_code
_entity_poly.pdbx_strand_id
1 'polypeptide(L)'
;MNSTKPFGIAKHVVLEAYKAVKANQGSPGIDGESIELFEKDLKNNLYRIWNRMSSGSYFPPAVKAVPIPKKSGGIRILGIPTVADRIAQMVVKILLEPILEPIFDEDSYGYRPRRSAHQAIAITRQRCWKYDWVVEFDVKGLFDNISHSLLMKALKKHCKEPWILLYVQRWLNAPLETIEGIQTARGKGTPQGGVISPLLANLFLHYAFDAWAKRELPKVPFCRYADDGLLHCKSKRQAEFVLQKLASRLVECGLEIHPDKTKIIYCKDKNRKENHEEIQFEFLGYAFRPRRCVNKKDEVHPNFLPAISNTSKKAINKVVRSWHIQLKNDKSLVDLSKMFNPVLTGWANYYGAFYPSALNSIWRNFNEYLVRWARRKYKRFSWHKSRAREYINRIARAKPHLFIHWKQGAFPGGKVVGAV
;
A
#
# COMPACT_ATOMS: atom_id res chain seq x y z
N MET A 1 10.83 23.44 39.13
CA MET A 1 10.13 24.42 38.30
C MET A 1 8.75 23.87 37.97
N ASN A 2 7.70 24.46 38.53
CA ASN A 2 6.34 24.07 38.23
C ASN A 2 6.08 24.33 36.75
N SER A 3 5.87 23.29 35.97
CA SER A 3 5.48 23.40 34.58
C SER A 3 4.13 24.10 34.50
N THR A 4 4.08 25.29 33.89
CA THR A 4 2.83 26.06 33.73
C THR A 4 1.80 25.36 32.83
N LYS A 5 2.15 24.20 32.30
CA LYS A 5 1.31 23.41 31.39
C LYS A 5 1.21 21.96 31.87
N PRO A 6 0.00 21.37 31.84
CA PRO A 6 -0.24 20.02 32.35
C PRO A 6 0.48 18.92 31.52
N PHE A 7 0.83 19.20 30.24
CA PHE A 7 1.44 18.21 29.36
C PHE A 7 2.82 18.62 28.86
N GLY A 8 3.83 17.79 29.11
CA GLY A 8 5.24 18.00 28.77
C GLY A 8 5.55 17.66 27.31
N ILE A 9 5.03 18.46 26.34
CA ILE A 9 5.32 18.28 24.92
C ILE A 9 6.48 19.18 24.51
N ALA A 10 7.58 18.60 24.02
CA ALA A 10 8.75 19.36 23.58
C ALA A 10 8.49 20.08 22.24
N LYS A 11 8.88 21.35 22.14
CA LYS A 11 8.65 22.18 20.93
C LYS A 11 9.34 21.60 19.67
N HIS A 12 10.51 20.97 19.84
CA HIS A 12 11.22 20.37 18.70
C HIS A 12 10.44 19.23 18.06
N VAL A 13 9.65 18.45 18.83
CA VAL A 13 8.80 17.38 18.30
C VAL A 13 7.71 17.94 17.37
N VAL A 14 7.17 19.14 17.70
CA VAL A 14 6.18 19.77 16.81
C VAL A 14 6.82 20.23 15.50
N LEU A 15 8.06 20.72 15.53
CA LEU A 15 8.82 21.08 14.34
C LEU A 15 9.16 19.83 13.49
N GLU A 16 9.54 18.72 14.13
CA GLU A 16 9.78 17.46 13.47
C GLU A 16 8.50 16.92 12.80
N ALA A 17 7.40 16.95 13.51
CA ALA A 17 6.09 16.59 13.01
C ALA A 17 5.69 17.41 11.76
N TYR A 18 5.90 18.72 11.80
CA TYR A 18 5.68 19.59 10.64
C TYR A 18 6.54 19.16 9.44
N LYS A 19 7.85 18.94 9.64
CA LYS A 19 8.76 18.49 8.56
C LYS A 19 8.28 17.18 7.93
N ALA A 20 7.83 16.22 8.73
CA ALA A 20 7.28 14.96 8.26
C ALA A 20 5.97 15.13 7.47
N VAL A 21 5.07 16.00 7.93
CA VAL A 21 3.82 16.32 7.21
C VAL A 21 4.11 17.02 5.88
N LYS A 22 5.05 17.99 5.88
CA LYS A 22 5.49 18.70 4.66
C LYS A 22 6.07 17.73 3.63
N ALA A 23 6.93 16.80 4.03
CA ALA A 23 7.53 15.81 3.14
C ALA A 23 6.48 14.90 2.46
N ASN A 24 5.39 14.58 3.17
CA ASN A 24 4.30 13.77 2.64
C ASN A 24 3.31 14.55 1.77
N GLN A 25 3.38 15.88 1.77
CA GLN A 25 2.46 16.77 1.07
C GLN A 25 0.98 16.51 1.43
N GLY A 26 0.06 16.78 0.52
CA GLY A 26 -1.35 16.47 0.65
C GLY A 26 -2.26 17.69 0.50
N SER A 27 -3.53 17.42 0.19
CA SER A 27 -4.54 18.45 -0.05
C SER A 27 -4.95 19.19 1.23
N PRO A 28 -5.49 20.42 1.14
CA PRO A 28 -6.09 21.14 2.25
C PRO A 28 -7.23 20.37 2.93
N GLY A 29 -7.38 20.58 4.22
CA GLY A 29 -8.52 20.09 5.01
C GLY A 29 -9.81 20.87 4.74
N ILE A 30 -10.71 20.87 5.73
CA ILE A 30 -11.98 21.58 5.63
C ILE A 30 -11.82 23.11 5.69
N ASP A 31 -10.73 23.58 6.31
CA ASP A 31 -10.36 25.00 6.42
C ASP A 31 -9.79 25.58 5.10
N GLY A 32 -9.52 24.74 4.09
CA GLY A 32 -8.93 25.17 2.84
C GLY A 32 -7.46 25.59 2.93
N GLU A 33 -6.81 25.51 4.11
CA GLU A 33 -5.43 25.90 4.31
C GLU A 33 -4.46 24.88 3.70
N SER A 34 -3.67 25.30 2.69
CA SER A 34 -2.60 24.47 2.13
C SER A 34 -1.33 24.54 3.00
N ILE A 35 -0.37 23.63 2.75
CA ILE A 35 0.94 23.66 3.44
C ILE A 35 1.66 24.97 3.17
N GLU A 36 1.61 25.50 1.95
CA GLU A 36 2.24 26.74 1.56
C GLU A 36 1.60 27.96 2.28
N LEU A 37 0.29 27.95 2.49
CA LEU A 37 -0.40 28.99 3.28
C LEU A 37 -0.03 28.90 4.76
N PHE A 38 0.00 27.69 5.31
CA PHE A 38 0.44 27.45 6.68
C PHE A 38 1.88 27.93 6.94
N GLU A 39 2.76 27.81 5.96
CA GLU A 39 4.17 28.24 6.03
C GLU A 39 4.35 29.75 6.10
N LYS A 40 3.40 30.56 5.61
CA LYS A 40 3.50 32.02 5.66
C LYS A 40 3.63 32.58 7.09
N ASP A 41 3.03 31.90 8.06
CA ASP A 41 3.14 32.22 9.49
C ASP A 41 3.58 31.00 10.31
N LEU A 42 4.60 30.30 9.83
CA LEU A 42 5.02 29.01 10.38
C LEU A 42 5.29 29.05 11.88
N LYS A 43 6.04 30.06 12.35
CA LYS A 43 6.43 30.17 13.78
C LYS A 43 5.22 30.25 14.70
N ASN A 44 4.26 31.10 14.38
CA ASN A 44 3.07 31.31 15.20
C ASN A 44 2.11 30.10 15.07
N ASN A 45 1.98 29.51 13.89
CA ASN A 45 1.15 28.34 13.66
C ASN A 45 1.68 27.13 14.45
N LEU A 46 2.98 26.86 14.44
CA LEU A 46 3.57 25.79 15.25
C LEU A 46 3.48 26.09 16.74
N TYR A 47 3.69 27.36 17.18
CA TYR A 47 3.51 27.76 18.55
C TYR A 47 2.05 27.55 19.03
N ARG A 48 1.07 27.89 18.20
CA ARG A 48 -0.36 27.68 18.48
C ARG A 48 -0.69 26.20 18.71
N ILE A 49 -0.17 25.31 17.83
CA ILE A 49 -0.36 23.86 17.98
C ILE A 49 0.27 23.38 19.29
N TRP A 50 1.56 23.70 19.50
CA TRP A 50 2.27 23.32 20.70
C TRP A 50 1.55 23.82 21.97
N ASN A 51 1.15 25.10 21.99
CA ASN A 51 0.51 25.72 23.13
C ASN A 51 -0.81 25.06 23.50
N ARG A 52 -1.69 24.82 22.50
CA ARG A 52 -2.97 24.15 22.69
C ARG A 52 -2.81 22.68 23.10
N MET A 53 -1.88 21.97 22.49
CA MET A 53 -1.62 20.56 22.86
C MET A 53 -1.06 20.47 24.29
N SER A 54 -0.09 21.32 24.66
CA SER A 54 0.51 21.29 25.98
C SER A 54 -0.44 21.74 27.11
N SER A 55 -1.44 22.56 26.78
CA SER A 55 -2.48 22.99 27.75
C SER A 55 -3.71 22.07 27.80
N GLY A 56 -3.80 21.05 26.93
CA GLY A 56 -5.00 20.22 26.86
C GLY A 56 -6.18 20.85 26.11
N SER A 57 -6.02 22.06 25.57
CA SER A 57 -7.10 22.81 24.90
C SER A 57 -7.14 22.60 23.37
N TYR A 58 -6.37 21.65 22.83
CA TYR A 58 -6.43 21.31 21.40
C TYR A 58 -7.66 20.43 21.12
N PHE A 59 -8.55 20.93 20.29
CA PHE A 59 -9.69 20.18 19.75
C PHE A 59 -9.52 20.04 18.24
N PRO A 60 -9.56 18.81 17.70
CA PRO A 60 -9.46 18.60 16.26
C PRO A 60 -10.70 19.20 15.56
N PRO A 61 -10.53 19.91 14.45
CA PRO A 61 -11.65 20.30 13.61
C PRO A 61 -12.29 19.10 12.92
N ALA A 62 -13.43 19.32 12.27
CA ALA A 62 -14.05 18.29 11.44
C ALA A 62 -13.09 17.83 10.32
N VAL A 63 -13.19 16.56 9.98
CA VAL A 63 -12.38 15.95 8.92
C VAL A 63 -13.12 16.07 7.59
N LYS A 64 -12.51 16.68 6.58
CA LYS A 64 -13.09 16.84 5.24
C LYS A 64 -13.32 15.49 4.58
N ALA A 65 -14.58 15.17 4.27
CA ALA A 65 -14.98 13.95 3.58
C ALA A 65 -14.84 14.11 2.05
N VAL A 66 -14.02 13.28 1.42
CA VAL A 66 -13.83 13.28 -0.04
C VAL A 66 -14.18 11.91 -0.60
N PRO A 67 -15.23 11.81 -1.45
CA PRO A 67 -15.58 10.55 -2.09
C PRO A 67 -14.58 10.19 -3.19
N ILE A 68 -14.02 8.98 -3.13
CA ILE A 68 -13.10 8.44 -4.13
C ILE A 68 -13.66 7.13 -4.69
N PRO A 69 -13.72 6.95 -6.03
CA PRO A 69 -14.17 5.70 -6.62
C PRO A 69 -13.20 4.55 -6.31
N LYS A 70 -13.75 3.41 -5.85
CA LYS A 70 -12.99 2.18 -5.66
C LYS A 70 -12.71 1.49 -7.01
N LYS A 71 -11.58 0.79 -7.12
CA LYS A 71 -11.25 -0.01 -8.31
C LYS A 71 -12.25 -1.16 -8.54
N SER A 72 -12.85 -1.68 -7.47
CA SER A 72 -13.85 -2.76 -7.49
C SER A 72 -15.29 -2.28 -7.67
N GLY A 73 -15.50 -0.99 -7.89
CA GLY A 73 -16.82 -0.36 -7.88
C GLY A 73 -17.20 0.19 -6.49
N GLY A 74 -18.19 1.13 -6.48
CA GLY A 74 -18.59 1.83 -5.26
C GLY A 74 -17.67 3.00 -4.88
N ILE A 75 -17.99 3.63 -3.75
CA ILE A 75 -17.31 4.84 -3.24
C ILE A 75 -16.58 4.50 -1.95
N ARG A 76 -15.43 5.13 -1.77
CA ARG A 76 -14.66 5.17 -0.52
C ARG A 76 -14.59 6.61 -0.05
N ILE A 77 -14.92 6.86 1.20
CA ILE A 77 -14.77 8.20 1.78
C ILE A 77 -13.36 8.34 2.35
N LEU A 78 -12.58 9.24 1.76
CA LEU A 78 -11.29 9.65 2.33
C LEU A 78 -11.53 10.81 3.28
N GLY A 79 -10.99 10.72 4.49
CA GLY A 79 -11.04 11.80 5.45
C GLY A 79 -9.72 12.59 5.42
N ILE A 80 -9.78 13.89 5.09
CA ILE A 80 -8.61 14.76 5.00
C ILE A 80 -8.62 15.72 6.20
N PRO A 81 -7.75 15.52 7.23
CA PRO A 81 -7.57 16.46 8.32
C PRO A 81 -6.92 17.75 7.85
N THR A 82 -7.10 18.84 8.58
CA THR A 82 -6.39 20.12 8.34
C THR A 82 -4.86 19.95 8.46
N VAL A 83 -4.08 20.89 7.94
CA VAL A 83 -2.61 20.86 8.06
C VAL A 83 -2.21 20.85 9.53
N ALA A 84 -2.82 21.75 10.34
CA ALA A 84 -2.58 21.82 11.78
C ALA A 84 -2.89 20.51 12.49
N ASP A 85 -4.00 19.85 12.13
CA ASP A 85 -4.40 18.59 12.76
C ASP A 85 -3.49 17.42 12.33
N ARG A 86 -3.04 17.39 11.07
CA ARG A 86 -2.02 16.41 10.63
C ARG A 86 -0.72 16.54 11.41
N ILE A 87 -0.29 17.78 11.73
CA ILE A 87 0.89 18.03 12.56
C ILE A 87 0.65 17.55 13.98
N ALA A 88 -0.49 17.87 14.58
CA ALA A 88 -0.85 17.42 15.92
C ALA A 88 -0.91 15.89 16.03
N GLN A 89 -1.50 15.20 15.03
CA GLN A 89 -1.52 13.74 14.94
C GLN A 89 -0.10 13.17 14.78
N MET A 90 0.76 13.83 14.00
CA MET A 90 2.15 13.40 13.80
C MET A 90 2.97 13.55 15.08
N VAL A 91 2.73 14.58 15.92
CA VAL A 91 3.36 14.70 17.25
C VAL A 91 3.04 13.48 18.11
N VAL A 92 1.78 13.08 18.17
CA VAL A 92 1.39 11.86 18.92
C VAL A 92 1.99 10.62 18.27
N LYS A 93 1.98 10.51 16.95
CA LYS A 93 2.55 9.35 16.24
C LYS A 93 4.04 9.18 16.54
N ILE A 94 4.84 10.25 16.47
CA ILE A 94 6.30 10.21 16.73
C ILE A 94 6.61 9.62 18.12
N LEU A 95 5.78 9.94 19.12
CA LEU A 95 5.99 9.48 20.50
C LEU A 95 5.36 8.10 20.78
N LEU A 96 4.25 7.78 20.11
CA LEU A 96 3.51 6.55 20.33
C LEU A 96 4.08 5.35 19.50
N GLU A 97 4.55 5.60 18.28
CA GLU A 97 5.05 4.54 17.39
C GLU A 97 6.23 3.75 17.99
N PRO A 98 7.24 4.36 18.63
CA PRO A 98 8.31 3.61 19.31
C PRO A 98 7.83 2.73 20.47
N ILE A 99 6.72 3.10 21.12
CA ILE A 99 6.13 2.32 22.22
C ILE A 99 5.39 1.10 21.67
N LEU A 100 4.69 1.26 20.52
CA LEU A 100 3.85 0.21 19.94
C LEU A 100 4.61 -0.71 18.98
N GLU A 101 5.64 -0.22 18.29
CA GLU A 101 6.36 -1.02 17.29
C GLU A 101 6.93 -2.35 17.84
N PRO A 102 7.51 -2.42 19.05
CA PRO A 102 8.02 -3.66 19.62
C PRO A 102 6.98 -4.74 19.92
N ILE A 103 5.71 -4.36 20.09
CA ILE A 103 4.64 -5.32 20.40
C ILE A 103 4.04 -5.96 19.14
N PHE A 104 4.20 -5.34 17.99
CA PHE A 104 3.62 -5.85 16.74
C PHE A 104 4.30 -7.12 16.29
N ASP A 105 3.50 -8.05 15.80
CA ASP A 105 3.97 -9.32 15.29
C ASP A 105 4.96 -9.15 14.13
N GLU A 106 5.96 -10.03 14.05
CA GLU A 106 6.95 -10.05 12.97
C GLU A 106 6.33 -10.30 11.59
N ASP A 107 5.20 -11.00 11.54
CA ASP A 107 4.43 -11.34 10.33
C ASP A 107 3.38 -10.29 9.95
N SER A 108 3.37 -9.16 10.64
CA SER A 108 2.60 -7.96 10.30
C SER A 108 3.51 -6.92 9.64
N TYR A 109 3.20 -6.48 8.42
CA TYR A 109 4.11 -5.68 7.58
C TYR A 109 3.57 -4.28 7.22
N GLY A 110 2.26 -4.12 7.07
CA GLY A 110 1.67 -2.86 6.58
C GLY A 110 1.81 -1.70 7.57
N TYR A 111 2.10 -0.49 7.04
CA TYR A 111 2.19 0.76 7.82
C TYR A 111 3.21 0.77 8.96
N ARG A 112 4.24 -0.06 8.89
CA ARG A 112 5.27 -0.16 9.93
C ARG A 112 6.62 0.33 9.43
N PRO A 113 7.43 1.01 10.27
CA PRO A 113 8.80 1.38 9.92
C PRO A 113 9.64 0.14 9.64
N ARG A 114 10.55 0.25 8.66
CA ARG A 114 11.49 -0.82 8.25
C ARG A 114 10.83 -2.13 7.76
N ARG A 115 9.52 -2.14 7.54
CA ARG A 115 8.78 -3.24 6.93
C ARG A 115 8.36 -2.87 5.51
N SER A 116 8.31 -3.85 4.62
CA SER A 116 7.99 -3.61 3.21
C SER A 116 7.06 -4.67 2.63
N ALA A 117 6.37 -4.29 1.54
CA ALA A 117 5.57 -5.22 0.76
C ALA A 117 6.40 -6.39 0.22
N HIS A 118 7.65 -6.16 -0.19
CA HIS A 118 8.54 -7.21 -0.67
C HIS A 118 8.88 -8.26 0.40
N GLN A 119 9.04 -7.85 1.66
CA GLN A 119 9.24 -8.80 2.76
C GLN A 119 8.00 -9.69 2.95
N ALA A 120 6.80 -9.10 2.94
CA ALA A 120 5.54 -9.85 3.03
C ALA A 120 5.38 -10.84 1.86
N ILE A 121 5.68 -10.42 0.63
CA ILE A 121 5.63 -11.27 -0.56
C ILE A 121 6.67 -12.40 -0.48
N ALA A 122 7.88 -12.11 -0.02
CA ALA A 122 8.96 -13.09 0.11
C ALA A 122 8.61 -14.20 1.10
N ILE A 123 8.12 -13.84 2.30
CA ILE A 123 7.71 -14.84 3.30
C ILE A 123 6.49 -15.64 2.83
N THR A 124 5.51 -14.98 2.21
CA THR A 124 4.34 -15.65 1.61
C THR A 124 4.78 -16.67 0.57
N ARG A 125 5.71 -16.32 -0.34
CA ARG A 125 6.27 -17.24 -1.34
C ARG A 125 6.88 -18.48 -0.69
N GLN A 126 7.72 -18.28 0.32
CA GLN A 126 8.36 -19.39 1.05
C GLN A 126 7.34 -20.31 1.73
N ARG A 127 6.28 -19.72 2.31
CA ARG A 127 5.22 -20.47 2.97
C ARG A 127 4.34 -21.24 1.98
N CYS A 128 4.02 -20.67 0.82
CA CYS A 128 3.30 -21.37 -0.25
C CYS A 128 4.04 -22.61 -0.77
N TRP A 129 5.37 -22.70 -0.59
CA TRP A 129 6.13 -23.92 -0.92
C TRP A 129 6.06 -25.00 0.16
N LYS A 130 5.72 -24.64 1.41
CA LYS A 130 5.69 -25.55 2.58
C LYS A 130 4.28 -25.95 2.97
N TYR A 131 3.28 -25.18 2.61
CA TYR A 131 1.88 -25.36 2.96
C TYR A 131 1.05 -25.47 1.70
N ASP A 132 0.14 -26.44 1.69
CA ASP A 132 -0.62 -26.76 0.49
C ASP A 132 -1.80 -25.84 0.26
N TRP A 133 -2.26 -25.16 1.32
CA TRP A 133 -3.44 -24.32 1.29
C TRP A 133 -3.18 -22.94 1.88
N VAL A 134 -3.83 -21.96 1.31
CA VAL A 134 -3.82 -20.58 1.81
C VAL A 134 -5.26 -20.12 1.98
N VAL A 135 -5.55 -19.52 3.15
CA VAL A 135 -6.75 -18.73 3.37
C VAL A 135 -6.39 -17.28 3.13
N GLU A 136 -6.88 -16.70 2.04
CA GLU A 136 -6.84 -15.26 1.77
C GLU A 136 -8.07 -14.62 2.43
N PHE A 137 -7.88 -13.56 3.19
CA PHE A 137 -8.99 -12.80 3.77
C PHE A 137 -8.76 -11.30 3.73
N ASP A 138 -9.84 -10.55 3.59
CA ASP A 138 -9.90 -9.09 3.63
C ASP A 138 -10.94 -8.68 4.67
N VAL A 139 -10.63 -7.68 5.49
CA VAL A 139 -11.56 -7.16 6.50
C VAL A 139 -12.45 -6.09 5.88
N LYS A 140 -13.76 -6.31 5.89
CA LYS A 140 -14.73 -5.39 5.30
C LYS A 140 -14.74 -4.05 6.04
N GLY A 141 -14.26 -3.00 5.35
CA GLY A 141 -14.30 -1.63 5.87
C GLY A 141 -13.60 -1.48 7.24
N LEU A 142 -12.40 -2.05 7.42
CA LEU A 142 -11.66 -2.02 8.68
C LEU A 142 -11.68 -0.64 9.33
N PHE A 143 -11.23 0.40 8.60
CA PHE A 143 -11.12 1.76 9.15
C PHE A 143 -12.45 2.36 9.60
N ASP A 144 -13.56 1.95 9.01
CA ASP A 144 -14.88 2.45 9.30
C ASP A 144 -15.55 1.70 10.48
N ASN A 145 -15.03 0.50 10.83
CA ASN A 145 -15.65 -0.40 11.80
C ASN A 145 -14.84 -0.63 13.08
N ILE A 146 -13.64 -0.05 13.23
CA ILE A 146 -12.85 -0.18 14.46
C ILE A 146 -13.65 0.28 15.68
N SER A 147 -13.87 -0.60 16.67
CA SER A 147 -14.51 -0.26 17.94
C SER A 147 -13.64 0.69 18.75
N HIS A 148 -14.14 1.90 19.05
CA HIS A 148 -13.43 2.88 19.86
C HIS A 148 -13.10 2.35 21.26
N SER A 149 -14.04 1.63 21.90
CA SER A 149 -13.86 1.07 23.24
C SER A 149 -12.74 0.02 23.27
N LEU A 150 -12.72 -0.92 22.32
CA LEU A 150 -11.67 -1.94 22.22
C LEU A 150 -10.32 -1.33 21.86
N LEU A 151 -10.28 -0.36 20.92
CA LEU A 151 -9.06 0.34 20.55
C LEU A 151 -8.47 1.11 21.74
N MET A 152 -9.29 1.87 22.47
CA MET A 152 -8.84 2.61 23.66
C MET A 152 -8.41 1.67 24.79
N LYS A 153 -9.05 0.51 24.95
CA LYS A 153 -8.60 -0.53 25.89
C LYS A 153 -7.22 -1.06 25.52
N ALA A 154 -6.98 -1.33 24.23
CA ALA A 154 -5.68 -1.75 23.73
C ALA A 154 -4.61 -0.66 23.93
N LEU A 155 -4.94 0.60 23.61
CA LEU A 155 -4.03 1.73 23.74
C LEU A 155 -3.61 1.97 25.19
N LYS A 156 -4.56 1.98 26.13
CA LYS A 156 -4.31 2.16 27.57
C LYS A 156 -3.41 1.10 28.18
N LYS A 157 -3.34 -0.09 27.58
CA LYS A 157 -2.44 -1.16 28.03
C LYS A 157 -0.95 -0.81 27.81
N HIS A 158 -0.65 -0.03 26.77
CA HIS A 158 0.72 0.27 26.34
C HIS A 158 1.14 1.72 26.57
N CYS A 159 0.18 2.64 26.51
CA CYS A 159 0.42 4.07 26.68
C CYS A 159 -0.23 4.58 27.97
N LYS A 160 0.61 5.09 28.87
CA LYS A 160 0.15 5.68 30.14
C LYS A 160 0.08 7.20 30.10
N GLU A 161 0.51 7.83 29.01
CA GLU A 161 0.52 9.27 28.83
C GLU A 161 -0.91 9.83 28.68
N PRO A 162 -1.42 10.59 29.67
CA PRO A 162 -2.84 11.01 29.67
C PRO A 162 -3.19 11.87 28.48
N TRP A 163 -2.27 12.72 28.01
CA TRP A 163 -2.51 13.60 26.87
C TRP A 163 -2.59 12.86 25.53
N ILE A 164 -1.79 11.78 25.35
CA ILE A 164 -1.89 10.92 24.15
C ILE A 164 -3.28 10.27 24.10
N LEU A 165 -3.72 9.71 25.24
CA LEU A 165 -5.04 9.09 25.33
C LEU A 165 -6.16 10.10 25.06
N LEU A 166 -6.04 11.33 25.61
CA LEU A 166 -7.00 12.43 25.40
C LEU A 166 -7.12 12.77 23.91
N TYR A 167 -6.00 12.97 23.22
CA TYR A 167 -6.03 13.38 21.82
C TYR A 167 -6.47 12.27 20.88
N VAL A 168 -6.04 11.02 21.11
CA VAL A 168 -6.58 9.89 20.35
C VAL A 168 -8.08 9.79 20.49
N GLN A 169 -8.61 9.92 21.71
CA GLN A 169 -10.07 9.90 21.94
C GLN A 169 -10.79 11.05 21.20
N ARG A 170 -10.20 12.25 21.18
CA ARG A 170 -10.76 13.39 20.44
C ARG A 170 -10.76 13.15 18.93
N TRP A 171 -9.67 12.60 18.35
CA TRP A 171 -9.62 12.27 16.92
C TRP A 171 -10.58 11.16 16.52
N LEU A 172 -10.79 10.16 17.36
CA LEU A 172 -11.79 9.12 17.11
C LEU A 172 -13.20 9.69 17.05
N ASN A 173 -13.51 10.70 17.86
CA ASN A 173 -14.81 11.34 17.93
C ASN A 173 -14.97 12.54 16.97
N ALA A 174 -13.90 12.96 16.29
CA ALA A 174 -13.96 14.08 15.35
C ALA A 174 -14.96 13.77 14.22
N PRO A 175 -15.92 14.66 13.91
CA PRO A 175 -16.91 14.42 12.86
C PRO A 175 -16.28 14.43 11.47
N LEU A 176 -16.93 13.73 10.54
CA LEU A 176 -16.72 13.92 9.11
C LEU A 176 -17.61 15.05 8.62
N GLU A 177 -17.07 15.90 7.76
CA GLU A 177 -17.82 17.00 7.15
C GLU A 177 -17.72 16.92 5.61
N THR A 178 -18.87 16.95 4.95
CA THR A 178 -18.94 17.01 3.48
C THR A 178 -18.66 18.42 3.00
N ILE A 179 -18.51 18.57 1.67
CA ILE A 179 -18.31 19.90 1.03
C ILE A 179 -19.52 20.80 1.25
N GLU A 180 -20.71 20.20 1.39
CA GLU A 180 -21.97 20.90 1.67
C GLU A 180 -22.13 21.31 3.15
N GLY A 181 -21.14 21.04 4.01
CA GLY A 181 -21.17 21.39 5.42
C GLY A 181 -21.95 20.41 6.30
N ILE A 182 -22.35 19.26 5.77
CA ILE A 182 -23.07 18.23 6.54
C ILE A 182 -22.05 17.49 7.42
N GLN A 183 -22.21 17.61 8.74
CA GLN A 183 -21.38 16.90 9.71
C GLN A 183 -22.02 15.58 10.13
N THR A 184 -21.22 14.53 10.13
CA THR A 184 -21.61 13.19 10.60
C THR A 184 -20.76 12.81 11.80
N ALA A 185 -21.40 12.59 12.95
CA ALA A 185 -20.76 12.10 14.16
C ALA A 185 -20.27 10.66 13.98
N ARG A 186 -19.21 10.29 14.70
CA ARG A 186 -18.63 8.95 14.65
C ARG A 186 -18.75 8.25 15.99
N GLY A 187 -19.37 7.06 15.97
CA GLY A 187 -19.41 6.14 17.12
C GLY A 187 -18.38 5.01 17.01
N LYS A 188 -17.79 4.82 15.82
CA LYS A 188 -16.77 3.81 15.51
C LYS A 188 -15.90 4.24 14.35
N GLY A 189 -14.81 3.54 14.13
CA GLY A 189 -13.89 3.77 13.04
C GLY A 189 -12.89 4.90 13.28
N THR A 190 -11.99 5.07 12.32
CA THR A 190 -10.99 6.13 12.26
C THR A 190 -10.89 6.67 10.84
N PRO A 191 -10.59 7.98 10.64
CA PRO A 191 -10.55 8.55 9.29
C PRO A 191 -9.56 7.83 8.38
N GLN A 192 -10.03 7.40 7.19
CA GLN A 192 -9.12 6.93 6.15
C GLN A 192 -8.39 8.14 5.55
N GLY A 193 -7.13 8.36 5.98
CA GLY A 193 -6.32 9.53 5.61
C GLY A 193 -5.80 10.31 6.81
N GLY A 194 -6.25 10.00 8.03
CA GLY A 194 -5.61 10.48 9.25
C GLY A 194 -4.18 9.95 9.40
N VAL A 195 -3.28 10.80 9.90
CA VAL A 195 -1.85 10.47 10.05
C VAL A 195 -1.62 9.35 11.07
N ILE A 196 -2.41 9.33 12.14
CA ILE A 196 -2.30 8.32 13.21
C ILE A 196 -3.14 7.07 12.94
N SER A 197 -4.12 7.14 12.03
CA SER A 197 -5.09 6.07 11.78
C SER A 197 -4.45 4.72 11.41
N PRO A 198 -3.38 4.66 10.59
CA PRO A 198 -2.70 3.39 10.28
C PRO A 198 -2.06 2.73 11.51
N LEU A 199 -1.45 3.51 12.41
CA LEU A 199 -0.85 3.01 13.65
C LEU A 199 -1.92 2.44 14.59
N LEU A 200 -3.03 3.16 14.74
CA LEU A 200 -4.18 2.73 15.56
C LEU A 200 -4.85 1.47 14.98
N ALA A 201 -5.00 1.39 13.65
CA ALA A 201 -5.52 0.21 12.98
C ALA A 201 -4.61 -1.02 13.18
N ASN A 202 -3.29 -0.85 13.13
CA ASN A 202 -2.35 -1.91 13.44
C ASN A 202 -2.43 -2.35 14.91
N LEU A 203 -2.58 -1.43 15.86
CA LEU A 203 -2.77 -1.76 17.27
C LEU A 203 -4.06 -2.57 17.48
N PHE A 204 -5.15 -2.16 16.82
CA PHE A 204 -6.42 -2.88 16.89
C PHE A 204 -6.29 -4.30 16.34
N LEU A 205 -5.73 -4.45 15.14
CA LEU A 205 -5.54 -5.75 14.49
C LEU A 205 -4.52 -6.64 15.21
N HIS A 206 -3.54 -6.06 15.89
CA HIS A 206 -2.63 -6.83 16.73
C HIS A 206 -3.41 -7.65 17.77
N TYR A 207 -4.43 -7.07 18.42
CA TYR A 207 -5.25 -7.78 19.41
C TYR A 207 -6.40 -8.56 18.78
N ALA A 208 -7.02 -8.02 17.75
CA ALA A 208 -8.15 -8.69 17.10
C ALA A 208 -7.69 -9.95 16.33
N PHE A 209 -6.50 -9.91 15.73
CA PHE A 209 -6.02 -10.96 14.86
C PHE A 209 -4.62 -11.51 15.25
N ASP A 210 -3.53 -10.70 15.24
CA ASP A 210 -2.16 -11.21 15.31
C ASP A 210 -1.90 -12.06 16.58
N ALA A 211 -2.14 -11.49 17.76
CA ALA A 211 -1.95 -12.15 19.04
C ALA A 211 -2.94 -13.30 19.27
N TRP A 212 -4.16 -13.15 18.77
CA TRP A 212 -5.16 -14.23 18.79
C TRP A 212 -4.72 -15.39 17.90
N ALA A 213 -4.28 -15.13 16.67
CA ALA A 213 -3.84 -16.19 15.75
C ALA A 213 -2.63 -16.97 16.30
N LYS A 214 -1.66 -16.29 16.91
CA LYS A 214 -0.51 -16.96 17.56
C LYS A 214 -0.93 -17.85 18.74
N ARG A 215 -1.94 -17.45 19.50
CA ARG A 215 -2.43 -18.23 20.65
C ARG A 215 -3.33 -19.39 20.23
N GLU A 216 -4.33 -19.13 19.39
CA GLU A 216 -5.37 -20.10 19.04
C GLU A 216 -4.98 -21.00 17.86
N LEU A 217 -4.10 -20.51 16.98
CA LEU A 217 -3.67 -21.19 15.75
C LEU A 217 -2.13 -21.30 15.65
N PRO A 218 -1.42 -21.80 16.68
CA PRO A 218 0.05 -21.72 16.75
C PRO A 218 0.77 -22.47 15.64
N LYS A 219 0.10 -23.43 14.97
CA LYS A 219 0.64 -24.21 13.84
C LYS A 219 0.28 -23.64 12.46
N VAL A 220 -0.41 -22.50 12.41
CA VAL A 220 -0.87 -21.85 11.19
C VAL A 220 -0.17 -20.51 11.05
N PRO A 221 0.95 -20.42 10.33
CA PRO A 221 1.63 -19.13 10.12
C PRO A 221 0.76 -18.22 9.26
N PHE A 222 0.81 -16.93 9.57
CA PHE A 222 0.08 -15.91 8.83
C PHE A 222 1.02 -14.85 8.26
N CYS A 223 0.54 -14.09 7.29
CA CYS A 223 1.17 -12.87 6.81
C CYS A 223 0.08 -11.81 6.68
N ARG A 224 0.26 -10.66 7.34
CA ARG A 224 -0.70 -9.55 7.28
C ARG A 224 -0.05 -8.28 6.77
N TYR A 225 -0.74 -7.62 5.84
CA TYR A 225 -0.38 -6.29 5.36
C TYR A 225 -1.59 -5.36 5.48
N ALA A 226 -1.65 -4.57 6.55
CA ALA A 226 -2.82 -3.78 6.93
C ALA A 226 -4.07 -4.67 7.13
N ASP A 227 -5.10 -4.49 6.32
CA ASP A 227 -6.36 -5.25 6.30
C ASP A 227 -6.30 -6.54 5.48
N ASP A 228 -5.33 -6.69 4.57
CA ASP A 228 -5.12 -7.91 3.78
C ASP A 228 -4.35 -8.96 4.60
N GLY A 229 -4.87 -10.18 4.70
CA GLY A 229 -4.23 -11.25 5.45
C GLY A 229 -4.25 -12.60 4.75
N LEU A 230 -3.22 -13.40 5.04
CA LEU A 230 -3.01 -14.75 4.53
C LEU A 230 -2.71 -15.70 5.70
N LEU A 231 -3.33 -16.88 5.72
CA LEU A 231 -3.07 -17.96 6.68
C LEU A 231 -2.67 -19.21 5.90
N HIS A 232 -1.56 -19.85 6.29
CA HIS A 232 -1.00 -20.99 5.56
C HIS A 232 -1.34 -22.30 6.27
N CYS A 233 -2.06 -23.19 5.58
CA CYS A 233 -2.62 -24.42 6.11
C CYS A 233 -2.05 -25.67 5.39
N LYS A 234 -1.97 -26.79 6.10
CA LYS A 234 -1.48 -28.05 5.54
C LYS A 234 -2.55 -28.83 4.78
N SER A 235 -3.84 -28.67 5.13
CA SER A 235 -4.94 -29.36 4.50
C SER A 235 -6.15 -28.45 4.28
N LYS A 236 -7.03 -28.83 3.35
CA LYS A 236 -8.28 -28.11 3.08
C LYS A 236 -9.17 -28.04 4.33
N ARG A 237 -9.31 -29.14 5.05
CA ARG A 237 -10.07 -29.21 6.31
C ARG A 237 -9.52 -28.23 7.36
N GLN A 238 -8.18 -28.11 7.46
CA GLN A 238 -7.57 -27.11 8.34
C GLN A 238 -7.90 -25.69 7.89
N ALA A 239 -7.85 -25.40 6.59
CA ALA A 239 -8.15 -24.08 6.03
C ALA A 239 -9.62 -23.69 6.30
N GLU A 240 -10.56 -24.60 6.12
CA GLU A 240 -11.99 -24.40 6.42
C GLU A 240 -12.22 -24.13 7.91
N PHE A 241 -11.62 -24.91 8.79
CA PHE A 241 -11.67 -24.71 10.24
C PHE A 241 -11.08 -23.33 10.64
N VAL A 242 -9.92 -22.97 10.10
CA VAL A 242 -9.25 -21.71 10.38
C VAL A 242 -10.10 -20.52 9.92
N LEU A 243 -10.71 -20.61 8.75
CA LEU A 243 -11.61 -19.58 8.23
C LEU A 243 -12.84 -19.38 9.13
N GLN A 244 -13.46 -20.46 9.57
CA GLN A 244 -14.60 -20.39 10.48
C GLN A 244 -14.22 -19.75 11.83
N LYS A 245 -13.09 -20.15 12.41
CA LYS A 245 -12.56 -19.58 13.66
C LYS A 245 -12.24 -18.08 13.52
N LEU A 246 -11.61 -17.70 12.39
CA LEU A 246 -11.31 -16.31 12.09
C LEU A 246 -12.59 -15.47 11.94
N ALA A 247 -13.59 -15.98 11.23
CA ALA A 247 -14.86 -15.29 11.05
C ALA A 247 -15.53 -14.99 12.41
N SER A 248 -15.65 -16.00 13.28
CA SER A 248 -16.19 -15.85 14.64
C SER A 248 -15.40 -14.81 15.44
N ARG A 249 -14.05 -14.88 15.38
CA ARG A 249 -13.19 -13.94 16.10
C ARG A 249 -13.35 -12.50 15.64
N LEU A 250 -13.45 -12.24 14.36
CA LEU A 250 -13.62 -10.90 13.83
C LEU A 250 -14.97 -10.31 14.24
N VAL A 251 -16.03 -11.12 14.24
CA VAL A 251 -17.38 -10.70 14.74
C VAL A 251 -17.31 -10.30 16.22
N GLU A 252 -16.61 -11.04 17.09
CA GLU A 252 -16.38 -10.65 18.49
C GLU A 252 -15.70 -9.28 18.64
N CYS A 253 -14.90 -8.90 17.64
CA CYS A 253 -14.20 -7.61 17.60
C CYS A 253 -15.00 -6.51 16.89
N GLY A 254 -16.23 -6.77 16.43
CA GLY A 254 -17.07 -5.83 15.69
C GLY A 254 -16.64 -5.67 14.22
N LEU A 255 -15.92 -6.65 13.67
CA LEU A 255 -15.47 -6.68 12.29
C LEU A 255 -16.13 -7.83 11.51
N GLU A 256 -16.12 -7.72 10.19
CA GLU A 256 -16.62 -8.75 9.28
C GLU A 256 -15.56 -9.09 8.23
N ILE A 257 -15.51 -10.35 7.82
CA ILE A 257 -14.76 -10.82 6.65
C ILE A 257 -15.49 -10.37 5.38
N HIS A 258 -14.74 -9.90 4.39
CA HIS A 258 -15.31 -9.57 3.07
C HIS A 258 -15.60 -10.88 2.29
N PRO A 259 -16.87 -11.24 2.01
CA PRO A 259 -17.20 -12.54 1.45
C PRO A 259 -16.57 -12.76 0.06
N ASP A 260 -16.63 -11.77 -0.83
CA ASP A 260 -16.16 -11.92 -2.21
C ASP A 260 -14.63 -11.94 -2.34
N LYS A 261 -13.91 -11.50 -1.31
CA LYS A 261 -12.44 -11.42 -1.33
C LYS A 261 -11.78 -12.46 -0.44
N THR A 262 -12.57 -13.28 0.23
CA THR A 262 -12.07 -14.33 1.11
C THR A 262 -12.17 -15.67 0.42
N LYS A 263 -11.03 -16.35 0.30
CA LYS A 263 -10.91 -17.58 -0.48
C LYS A 263 -9.99 -18.58 0.18
N ILE A 264 -10.23 -19.87 -0.10
CA ILE A 264 -9.33 -20.96 0.22
C ILE A 264 -8.66 -21.43 -1.06
N ILE A 265 -7.34 -21.29 -1.13
CA ILE A 265 -6.56 -21.49 -2.35
C ILE A 265 -5.63 -22.70 -2.20
N TYR A 266 -5.58 -23.54 -3.21
CA TYR A 266 -4.63 -24.65 -3.31
C TYR A 266 -3.33 -24.20 -3.99
N CYS A 267 -2.20 -24.39 -3.32
CA CYS A 267 -0.87 -24.02 -3.82
C CYS A 267 -0.30 -25.09 -4.75
N LYS A 268 -0.90 -25.27 -5.92
CA LYS A 268 -0.51 -26.28 -6.92
C LYS A 268 0.91 -26.08 -7.44
N ASP A 269 1.72 -27.15 -7.42
CA ASP A 269 3.08 -27.18 -7.99
C ASP A 269 3.42 -28.56 -8.59
N LYS A 270 4.71 -28.87 -8.79
CA LYS A 270 5.13 -30.17 -9.34
C LYS A 270 4.75 -31.38 -8.50
N ASN A 271 4.68 -31.23 -7.19
CA ASN A 271 4.37 -32.31 -6.23
C ASN A 271 2.87 -32.34 -5.89
N ARG A 272 2.22 -31.20 -5.92
CA ARG A 272 0.81 -30.96 -5.59
C ARG A 272 0.00 -30.84 -6.87
N LYS A 273 -0.51 -31.96 -7.37
CA LYS A 273 -1.10 -32.09 -8.73
C LYS A 273 -2.63 -32.10 -8.75
N GLU A 274 -3.28 -32.13 -7.59
CA GLU A 274 -4.74 -32.15 -7.49
C GLU A 274 -5.39 -30.98 -8.23
N ASN A 275 -6.60 -31.19 -8.70
CA ASN A 275 -7.38 -30.16 -9.38
C ASN A 275 -8.38 -29.56 -8.41
N HIS A 276 -8.23 -28.27 -8.17
CA HIS A 276 -9.13 -27.45 -7.37
C HIS A 276 -9.49 -26.19 -8.16
N GLU A 277 -10.67 -25.63 -7.90
CA GLU A 277 -11.15 -24.43 -8.59
C GLU A 277 -10.26 -23.21 -8.34
N GLU A 278 -9.92 -22.97 -7.06
CA GLU A 278 -9.10 -21.83 -6.64
C GLU A 278 -7.64 -22.28 -6.48
N ILE A 279 -6.81 -21.91 -7.47
CA ILE A 279 -5.38 -22.21 -7.52
C ILE A 279 -4.53 -20.95 -7.66
N GLN A 280 -5.11 -19.78 -7.39
CA GLN A 280 -4.43 -18.49 -7.44
C GLN A 280 -5.05 -17.45 -6.51
N PHE A 281 -4.24 -16.50 -6.03
CA PHE A 281 -4.70 -15.33 -5.29
C PHE A 281 -3.88 -14.10 -5.67
N GLU A 282 -4.40 -12.90 -5.38
CA GLU A 282 -3.68 -11.64 -5.55
C GLU A 282 -3.34 -11.03 -4.20
N PHE A 283 -2.06 -10.77 -3.95
CA PHE A 283 -1.56 -10.12 -2.74
C PHE A 283 -0.59 -9.00 -3.09
N LEU A 284 -0.85 -7.79 -2.63
CA LEU A 284 -0.01 -6.59 -2.84
C LEU A 284 0.33 -6.33 -4.33
N GLY A 285 -0.65 -6.58 -5.22
CA GLY A 285 -0.48 -6.38 -6.66
C GLY A 285 0.27 -7.49 -7.39
N TYR A 286 0.62 -8.57 -6.69
CA TYR A 286 1.16 -9.80 -7.25
C TYR A 286 0.10 -10.89 -7.32
N ALA A 287 0.09 -11.66 -8.40
CA ALA A 287 -0.68 -12.90 -8.51
C ALA A 287 0.22 -14.09 -8.18
N PHE A 288 -0.13 -14.81 -7.13
CA PHE A 288 0.46 -16.09 -6.75
C PHE A 288 -0.28 -17.20 -7.44
N ARG A 289 0.41 -17.99 -8.26
CA ARG A 289 -0.17 -19.11 -9.02
C ARG A 289 0.89 -20.06 -9.54
N PRO A 290 0.53 -21.25 -10.06
CA PRO A 290 1.45 -22.13 -10.77
C PRO A 290 2.09 -21.39 -11.97
N ARG A 291 3.43 -21.42 -12.05
CA ARG A 291 4.22 -20.85 -13.16
C ARG A 291 5.30 -21.84 -13.57
N ARG A 292 5.63 -21.82 -14.84
CA ARG A 292 6.75 -22.60 -15.36
C ARG A 292 8.06 -22.05 -14.82
N CYS A 293 8.87 -22.92 -14.25
CA CYS A 293 10.24 -22.63 -13.79
C CYS A 293 11.17 -23.64 -14.41
N VAL A 294 12.42 -23.24 -14.58
CA VAL A 294 13.50 -24.11 -15.00
C VAL A 294 14.37 -24.39 -13.76
N ASN A 295 14.65 -25.64 -13.48
CA ASN A 295 15.57 -26.00 -12.42
C ASN A 295 17.04 -25.91 -12.89
N LYS A 296 17.99 -26.19 -12.00
CA LYS A 296 19.42 -26.16 -12.30
C LYS A 296 19.85 -27.24 -13.36
N LYS A 297 18.95 -28.19 -13.68
CA LYS A 297 19.16 -29.23 -14.70
C LYS A 297 18.40 -28.94 -16.00
N ASP A 298 17.98 -27.69 -16.22
CA ASP A 298 17.17 -27.25 -17.36
C ASP A 298 15.81 -27.96 -17.53
N GLU A 299 15.30 -28.62 -16.47
CA GLU A 299 14.00 -29.26 -16.51
C GLU A 299 12.89 -28.25 -16.18
N VAL A 300 11.88 -28.17 -17.05
CA VAL A 300 10.71 -27.29 -16.86
C VAL A 300 9.72 -27.95 -15.92
N HIS A 301 9.38 -27.27 -14.85
CA HIS A 301 8.37 -27.73 -13.88
C HIS A 301 7.48 -26.57 -13.40
N PRO A 302 6.24 -26.83 -12.99
CA PRO A 302 5.41 -25.84 -12.35
C PRO A 302 5.85 -25.58 -10.90
N ASN A 303 5.90 -24.30 -10.52
CA ASN A 303 6.10 -23.89 -9.13
C ASN A 303 5.11 -22.77 -8.77
N PHE A 304 4.71 -22.68 -7.51
CA PHE A 304 3.78 -21.65 -7.06
C PHE A 304 4.53 -20.36 -6.76
N LEU A 305 4.39 -19.35 -7.64
CA LEU A 305 5.22 -18.15 -7.61
C LEU A 305 4.43 -16.85 -7.77
N PRO A 306 4.90 -15.77 -7.10
CA PRO A 306 4.38 -14.42 -7.30
C PRO A 306 4.95 -13.79 -8.58
N ALA A 307 4.08 -13.16 -9.36
CA ALA A 307 4.46 -12.22 -10.40
C ALA A 307 3.40 -11.12 -10.49
N ILE A 308 3.70 -10.03 -11.18
CA ILE A 308 2.75 -8.93 -11.37
C ILE A 308 1.35 -9.45 -11.76
N SER A 309 0.32 -8.99 -11.06
CA SER A 309 -1.06 -9.41 -11.32
C SER A 309 -1.62 -8.82 -12.63
N ASN A 310 -2.67 -9.43 -13.15
CA ASN A 310 -3.34 -8.90 -14.33
C ASN A 310 -4.01 -7.55 -14.06
N THR A 311 -4.52 -7.34 -12.85
CA THR A 311 -5.07 -6.08 -12.37
C THR A 311 -4.01 -4.98 -12.39
N SER A 312 -2.82 -5.25 -11.85
CA SER A 312 -1.68 -4.33 -11.87
C SER A 312 -1.18 -4.04 -13.29
N LYS A 313 -1.11 -5.05 -14.16
CA LYS A 313 -0.75 -4.86 -15.60
C LYS A 313 -1.72 -3.93 -16.31
N LYS A 314 -3.03 -4.12 -16.11
CA LYS A 314 -4.06 -3.24 -16.70
C LYS A 314 -3.91 -1.80 -16.21
N ALA A 315 -3.65 -1.61 -14.91
CA ALA A 315 -3.44 -0.28 -14.32
C ALA A 315 -2.19 0.41 -14.93
N ILE A 316 -1.06 -0.29 -15.00
CA ILE A 316 0.17 0.21 -15.63
C ILE A 316 -0.08 0.60 -17.09
N ASN A 317 -0.71 -0.27 -17.87
CA ASN A 317 -1.00 0.01 -19.28
C ASN A 317 -1.95 1.22 -19.45
N LYS A 318 -2.90 1.44 -18.51
CA LYS A 318 -3.74 2.64 -18.48
C LYS A 318 -2.90 3.90 -18.27
N VAL A 319 -1.95 3.87 -17.34
CA VAL A 319 -1.02 4.99 -17.09
C VAL A 319 -0.12 5.24 -18.29
N VAL A 320 0.48 4.21 -18.89
CA VAL A 320 1.31 4.35 -20.12
C VAL A 320 0.49 4.97 -21.26
N ARG A 321 -0.78 4.60 -21.40
CA ARG A 321 -1.68 5.17 -22.41
C ARG A 321 -1.94 6.66 -22.18
N SER A 322 -2.15 7.09 -20.93
CA SER A 322 -2.41 8.49 -20.57
C SER A 322 -1.21 9.43 -20.77
N TRP A 323 -0.02 8.88 -20.93
CA TRP A 323 1.16 9.69 -21.24
C TRP A 323 1.18 10.27 -22.65
N HIS A 324 0.37 9.73 -23.55
CA HIS A 324 0.27 10.19 -24.95
C HIS A 324 1.64 10.37 -25.63
N ILE A 325 2.57 9.42 -25.39
CA ILE A 325 3.98 9.49 -25.86
C ILE A 325 4.06 9.79 -27.34
N GLN A 326 3.18 9.20 -28.14
CA GLN A 326 3.13 9.38 -29.60
C GLN A 326 2.82 10.82 -30.04
N LEU A 327 2.31 11.68 -29.14
CA LEU A 327 1.99 13.08 -29.44
C LEU A 327 3.12 14.05 -29.02
N LYS A 328 4.15 13.58 -28.34
CA LYS A 328 5.26 14.40 -27.83
C LYS A 328 6.36 14.56 -28.91
N ASN A 329 5.99 15.11 -30.07
CA ASN A 329 6.91 15.27 -31.21
C ASN A 329 7.98 16.32 -31.00
N ASP A 330 7.75 17.28 -30.09
CA ASP A 330 8.69 18.30 -29.63
C ASP A 330 9.84 17.72 -28.79
N LYS A 331 9.63 16.58 -28.16
CA LYS A 331 10.61 15.94 -27.28
C LYS A 331 11.59 15.03 -28.06
N SER A 332 12.84 14.99 -27.58
CA SER A 332 13.81 13.97 -28.01
C SER A 332 13.58 12.63 -27.26
N LEU A 333 14.25 11.56 -27.71
CA LEU A 333 14.20 10.28 -27.02
C LEU A 333 14.83 10.36 -25.60
N VAL A 334 15.82 11.24 -25.44
CA VAL A 334 16.45 11.53 -24.13
C VAL A 334 15.47 12.23 -23.21
N ASP A 335 14.70 13.19 -23.71
CA ASP A 335 13.69 13.89 -22.90
C ASP A 335 12.59 12.91 -22.45
N LEU A 336 12.11 12.03 -23.34
CA LEU A 336 11.16 10.99 -23.00
C LEU A 336 11.72 10.05 -21.93
N SER A 337 13.01 9.71 -22.00
CA SER A 337 13.63 8.86 -20.98
C SER A 337 13.65 9.56 -19.61
N LYS A 338 14.02 10.83 -19.55
CA LYS A 338 14.00 11.61 -18.30
C LYS A 338 12.60 11.73 -17.71
N MET A 339 11.59 11.92 -18.57
CA MET A 339 10.19 12.04 -18.13
C MET A 339 9.64 10.74 -17.54
N PHE A 340 9.95 9.58 -18.13
CA PHE A 340 9.25 8.34 -17.83
C PHE A 340 10.07 7.33 -17.03
N ASN A 341 11.42 7.36 -17.08
CA ASN A 341 12.26 6.44 -16.33
C ASN A 341 11.99 6.39 -14.83
N PRO A 342 11.73 7.50 -14.11
CA PRO A 342 11.43 7.42 -12.68
C PRO A 342 10.28 6.45 -12.38
N VAL A 343 9.20 6.53 -13.16
CA VAL A 343 8.04 5.65 -13.01
C VAL A 343 8.33 4.23 -13.49
N LEU A 344 8.96 4.08 -14.66
CA LEU A 344 9.35 2.77 -15.21
C LEU A 344 10.28 2.02 -14.26
N THR A 345 11.24 2.71 -13.64
CA THR A 345 12.16 2.15 -12.63
C THR A 345 11.41 1.71 -11.38
N GLY A 346 10.46 2.51 -10.91
CA GLY A 346 9.59 2.14 -9.80
C GLY A 346 8.85 0.82 -10.09
N TRP A 347 8.26 0.67 -11.27
CA TRP A 347 7.58 -0.58 -11.67
C TRP A 347 8.55 -1.75 -11.85
N ALA A 348 9.72 -1.52 -12.45
CA ALA A 348 10.75 -2.55 -12.62
C ALA A 348 11.24 -3.08 -11.27
N ASN A 349 11.52 -2.18 -10.32
CA ASN A 349 11.97 -2.54 -8.98
C ASN A 349 10.88 -3.23 -8.18
N TYR A 350 9.64 -2.73 -8.24
CA TYR A 350 8.55 -3.31 -7.46
C TYR A 350 8.10 -4.66 -8.03
N TYR A 351 7.71 -4.74 -9.29
CA TYR A 351 7.12 -5.94 -9.88
C TYR A 351 8.13 -6.92 -10.47
N GLY A 352 9.37 -6.48 -10.69
CA GLY A 352 10.44 -7.32 -11.24
C GLY A 352 11.19 -8.15 -10.20
N ALA A 353 10.96 -7.92 -8.90
CA ALA A 353 11.74 -8.51 -7.81
C ALA A 353 11.65 -10.06 -7.75
N PHE A 354 10.53 -10.66 -8.12
CA PHE A 354 10.31 -12.11 -7.98
C PHE A 354 10.18 -12.86 -9.30
N TYR A 355 9.64 -12.22 -10.33
CA TYR A 355 9.45 -12.83 -11.65
C TYR A 355 9.55 -11.78 -12.75
N PRO A 356 10.76 -11.30 -13.08
CA PRO A 356 10.96 -10.13 -13.96
C PRO A 356 10.42 -10.34 -15.38
N SER A 357 10.45 -11.55 -15.92
CA SER A 357 9.93 -11.84 -17.27
C SER A 357 8.42 -11.56 -17.42
N ALA A 358 7.66 -11.51 -16.32
CA ALA A 358 6.25 -11.13 -16.35
C ALA A 358 6.00 -9.67 -16.77
N LEU A 359 7.03 -8.81 -16.69
CA LEU A 359 6.96 -7.41 -17.15
C LEU A 359 7.16 -7.27 -18.66
N ASN A 360 7.61 -8.31 -19.37
CA ASN A 360 7.92 -8.27 -20.79
C ASN A 360 6.74 -7.81 -21.66
N SER A 361 5.51 -8.12 -21.26
CA SER A 361 4.32 -7.64 -21.98
C SER A 361 4.13 -6.13 -21.84
N ILE A 362 4.48 -5.55 -20.70
CA ILE A 362 4.43 -4.11 -20.43
C ILE A 362 5.53 -3.40 -21.22
N TRP A 363 6.75 -3.94 -21.17
CA TRP A 363 7.89 -3.39 -21.90
C TRP A 363 7.69 -3.41 -23.41
N ARG A 364 7.10 -4.49 -23.95
CA ARG A 364 6.70 -4.54 -25.38
C ARG A 364 5.68 -3.48 -25.72
N ASN A 365 4.66 -3.30 -24.89
CA ASN A 365 3.66 -2.25 -25.08
C ASN A 365 4.27 -0.84 -25.04
N PHE A 366 5.15 -0.57 -24.08
CA PHE A 366 5.86 0.71 -23.99
C PHE A 366 6.76 0.96 -25.23
N ASN A 367 7.49 -0.04 -25.68
CA ASN A 367 8.28 0.04 -26.93
C ASN A 367 7.42 0.36 -28.15
N GLU A 368 6.19 -0.19 -28.25
CA GLU A 368 5.26 0.15 -29.33
C GLU A 368 4.83 1.64 -29.29
N TYR A 369 4.73 2.26 -28.12
CA TYR A 369 4.51 3.70 -28.01
C TYR A 369 5.73 4.51 -28.50
N LEU A 370 6.94 4.07 -28.20
CA LEU A 370 8.17 4.70 -28.74
C LEU A 370 8.25 4.57 -30.27
N VAL A 371 7.87 3.43 -30.83
CA VAL A 371 7.79 3.23 -32.29
C VAL A 371 6.75 4.17 -32.91
N ARG A 372 5.57 4.31 -32.30
CA ARG A 372 4.52 5.24 -32.77
C ARG A 372 5.00 6.71 -32.68
N TRP A 373 5.73 7.07 -31.62
CA TRP A 373 6.36 8.38 -31.50
C TRP A 373 7.36 8.61 -32.63
N ALA A 374 8.26 7.68 -32.92
CA ALA A 374 9.23 7.82 -34.01
C ALA A 374 8.56 7.99 -35.38
N ARG A 375 7.47 7.28 -35.64
CA ARG A 375 6.68 7.41 -36.87
C ARG A 375 6.06 8.81 -37.04
N ARG A 376 5.62 9.43 -35.94
CA ARG A 376 5.06 10.79 -35.99
C ARG A 376 6.13 11.87 -36.02
N LYS A 377 7.24 11.66 -35.36
CA LYS A 377 8.33 12.65 -35.32
C LYS A 377 9.10 12.72 -36.63
N TYR A 378 9.36 11.60 -37.29
CA TYR A 378 10.20 11.54 -38.47
C TYR A 378 9.37 11.16 -39.72
N LYS A 379 9.20 12.10 -40.68
CA LYS A 379 8.44 11.89 -41.93
C LYS A 379 8.85 10.59 -42.67
N ARG A 380 10.13 10.25 -42.70
CA ARG A 380 10.67 9.01 -43.35
C ARG A 380 10.12 7.72 -42.74
N PHE A 381 9.49 7.74 -41.55
CA PHE A 381 8.91 6.57 -40.89
C PHE A 381 7.39 6.58 -40.83
N SER A 382 6.73 7.63 -41.33
CA SER A 382 5.29 7.81 -41.18
C SER A 382 4.49 6.57 -41.62
N TRP A 383 4.84 6.00 -42.76
CA TRP A 383 4.19 4.82 -43.38
C TRP A 383 4.92 3.49 -43.11
N HIS A 384 6.10 3.51 -42.49
CA HIS A 384 6.98 2.35 -42.36
C HIS A 384 7.20 1.94 -40.89
N LYS A 385 6.23 1.21 -40.32
CA LYS A 385 6.31 0.76 -38.91
C LYS A 385 7.55 -0.11 -38.64
N SER A 386 7.92 -1.00 -39.53
CA SER A 386 9.11 -1.88 -39.41
C SER A 386 10.40 -1.06 -39.35
N ARG A 387 10.59 -0.10 -40.26
CA ARG A 387 11.77 0.80 -40.27
C ARG A 387 11.84 1.66 -39.00
N ALA A 388 10.70 2.16 -38.49
CA ALA A 388 10.64 2.88 -37.23
C ALA A 388 11.04 2.00 -36.04
N ARG A 389 10.58 0.75 -36.01
CA ARG A 389 10.94 -0.22 -34.97
C ARG A 389 12.43 -0.55 -35.02
N GLU A 390 12.98 -0.77 -36.21
CA GLU A 390 14.40 -1.03 -36.39
C GLU A 390 15.27 0.17 -35.97
N TYR A 391 14.86 1.39 -36.31
CA TYR A 391 15.50 2.62 -35.84
C TYR A 391 15.56 2.70 -34.31
N ILE A 392 14.43 2.50 -33.62
CA ILE A 392 14.40 2.48 -32.15
C ILE A 392 15.24 1.34 -31.59
N ASN A 393 15.18 0.13 -32.20
CA ASN A 393 15.98 -1.02 -31.78
C ASN A 393 17.49 -0.75 -31.88
N ARG A 394 17.94 -0.13 -32.97
CA ARG A 394 19.34 0.27 -33.14
C ARG A 394 19.81 1.23 -32.06
N ILE A 395 18.98 2.24 -31.72
CA ILE A 395 19.29 3.16 -30.62
C ILE A 395 19.31 2.42 -29.28
N ALA A 396 18.34 1.54 -29.04
CA ALA A 396 18.26 0.78 -27.80
C ALA A 396 19.47 -0.12 -27.57
N ARG A 397 20.01 -0.73 -28.64
CA ARG A 397 21.24 -1.53 -28.56
C ARG A 397 22.50 -0.67 -28.38
N ALA A 398 22.56 0.49 -29.04
CA ALA A 398 23.69 1.42 -28.89
C ALA A 398 23.68 2.15 -27.51
N LYS A 399 22.49 2.41 -26.94
CA LYS A 399 22.31 3.14 -25.68
C LYS A 399 21.35 2.39 -24.73
N PRO A 400 21.71 1.20 -24.24
CA PRO A 400 20.81 0.37 -23.43
C PRO A 400 20.43 1.04 -22.10
N HIS A 401 21.25 1.93 -21.59
CA HIS A 401 20.99 2.66 -20.34
C HIS A 401 19.96 3.80 -20.48
N LEU A 402 19.53 4.12 -21.71
CA LEU A 402 18.60 5.22 -21.95
C LEU A 402 17.23 4.96 -21.29
N PHE A 403 16.74 3.71 -21.34
CA PHE A 403 15.53 3.29 -20.63
C PHE A 403 15.81 2.07 -19.76
N ILE A 404 15.20 2.02 -18.58
CA ILE A 404 15.41 0.91 -17.62
C ILE A 404 15.09 -0.46 -18.22
N HIS A 405 14.03 -0.60 -19.03
CA HIS A 405 13.65 -1.85 -19.63
C HIS A 405 14.61 -2.29 -20.75
N TRP A 406 15.28 -1.37 -21.45
CA TRP A 406 16.34 -1.69 -22.38
C TRP A 406 17.59 -2.21 -21.65
N LYS A 407 17.93 -1.59 -20.50
CA LYS A 407 18.99 -2.10 -19.63
C LYS A 407 18.72 -3.54 -19.17
N GLN A 408 17.44 -3.93 -19.05
CA GLN A 408 17.01 -5.29 -18.74
C GLN A 408 16.87 -6.21 -19.98
N GLY A 409 17.31 -5.78 -21.16
CA GLY A 409 17.27 -6.56 -22.38
C GLY A 409 15.93 -6.57 -23.15
N ALA A 410 14.95 -5.75 -22.73
CA ALA A 410 13.65 -5.68 -23.39
C ALA A 410 13.64 -4.72 -24.59
N PHE A 411 14.35 -5.08 -25.67
CA PHE A 411 14.51 -4.27 -26.85
C PHE A 411 13.30 -4.31 -27.81
N PRO A 412 13.03 -3.23 -28.60
CA PRO A 412 12.03 -3.24 -29.66
C PRO A 412 12.35 -4.28 -30.74
N GLY A 413 11.43 -5.22 -31.01
CA GLY A 413 11.61 -6.25 -32.05
C GLY A 413 12.52 -7.43 -31.68
N GLY A 414 13.14 -7.43 -30.52
CA GLY A 414 13.90 -8.56 -30.00
C GLY A 414 13.00 -9.64 -29.39
N LYS A 415 13.35 -10.92 -29.51
CA LYS A 415 12.91 -11.92 -28.55
C LYS A 415 13.48 -11.49 -27.22
N VAL A 416 12.61 -11.21 -26.23
CA VAL A 416 13.09 -10.93 -24.88
C VAL A 416 13.74 -12.20 -24.38
N VAL A 417 15.06 -12.18 -24.20
CA VAL A 417 15.80 -13.30 -23.61
C VAL A 417 15.14 -13.55 -22.25
N GLY A 418 14.61 -14.75 -22.05
CA GLY A 418 14.00 -15.14 -20.80
C GLY A 418 15.06 -14.98 -19.71
N ALA A 419 14.74 -14.20 -18.68
CA ALA A 419 15.47 -14.32 -17.44
C ALA A 419 15.20 -15.73 -16.92
N VAL A 420 16.26 -16.53 -16.87
CA VAL A 420 16.34 -17.84 -16.23
C VAL A 420 16.05 -17.69 -14.73
#